data_12fa59e0cd009570723443c49c599b53
#
_entry.id   12fa59e0cd009570723443c49c599b53
#
_cell.length_a   1.000
_cell.length_b   1.000
_cell.length_c   1.000
_cell.angle_alpha   90.00
_cell.angle_beta   90.00
_cell.angle_gamma   90.00
#
_symmetry.space_group_name_H-M   'P 1'
#
loop_
_entity.id
_entity.type
_entity.pdbx_description
1 polymer ?
#
loop_
_entity_poly.entity_id
_entity_poly.type
_entity_poly.pdbx_seq_one_letter_code
_entity_poly.pdbx_strand_id
1 'polypeptide(L)'
;MTVYPRRSSSFLLLPQVNVAAFIHLPSERSSPVSQALSLRIHAEEGCGDAILRTARLYTEELSPREFLLFFCIKRLLQILCPACKEEWGMSSEEVFQRRLMRHVLLKEAATSGIHWFLIAIFVVFGSIRVSEASLESGAGGPVIGPAPQNVEDVLVAEPDDLVVEPFVENLEIPWDLVFLPGDKALVTERPGRIRLISGGRLAEKPYAVIDTASIGEGGLMGLAVHPDYPGQPYLYIMYTYRIGTRVYNKVVRLRDDGSSAVEDRIIAERIPGYRVHDGGRLAFGPDNMLYVCTGDAGQATTAQNIQDLRGKILRYAPDGSIPRDNPFPGSPVYAYGLRNPQGLAWHPQTGDLFCSDHGPSGEFGLFGNDSINVIVKGGNYGWPLVLGDVDLEAYEDPVVFWPRATPPAGMTFFGGKLYTATLRGESLIRISLDKEDDDYEVRSIERLFATDWFRGTYGRIRQVTAGPDGSLYILTSNRDGRGTPRKGDDKILRIRFKR
;
A
#
# COMPACT_ATOMS: atom_id res chain seq x y z
N MET A 1 3.05 52.14 61.66
CA MET A 1 2.08 51.64 60.70
C MET A 1 2.75 51.58 59.34
N THR A 2 3.29 50.44 59.03
CA THR A 2 4.09 50.20 57.79
C THR A 2 3.21 49.47 56.82
N VAL A 3 2.91 50.12 55.72
CA VAL A 3 2.08 49.55 54.63
C VAL A 3 2.98 48.70 53.69
N TYR A 4 2.75 47.41 53.63
CA TYR A 4 3.35 46.52 52.63
C TYR A 4 2.60 46.61 51.32
N PRO A 5 3.27 46.69 50.18
CA PRO A 5 2.60 46.63 48.90
C PRO A 5 2.23 45.16 48.55
N ARG A 6 0.95 44.94 48.18
CA ARG A 6 0.42 43.67 47.67
C ARG A 6 1.05 43.36 46.31
N ARG A 7 1.59 42.15 46.17
CA ARG A 7 1.99 41.57 44.91
C ARG A 7 0.73 41.31 44.05
N SER A 8 0.69 41.86 42.87
CA SER A 8 -0.38 41.62 41.87
C SER A 8 -0.12 40.33 41.16
N SER A 9 -0.88 39.27 41.48
CA SER A 9 -1.08 38.12 40.63
C SER A 9 -2.19 38.47 39.66
N SER A 10 -1.89 38.55 38.37
CA SER A 10 -2.90 38.79 37.35
C SER A 10 -3.63 37.49 37.07
N PHE A 11 -4.88 37.42 37.49
CA PHE A 11 -5.82 36.36 37.13
C PHE A 11 -6.51 36.75 35.82
N LEU A 12 -6.35 35.97 34.76
CA LEU A 12 -7.22 36.05 33.60
C LEU A 12 -8.40 35.08 33.81
N LEU A 13 -9.52 35.61 34.23
CA LEU A 13 -10.81 34.93 34.23
C LEU A 13 -11.52 35.26 32.93
N LEU A 14 -11.66 34.29 32.07
CA LEU A 14 -12.49 34.39 30.86
C LEU A 14 -13.95 34.01 31.24
N PRO A 15 -14.93 34.84 31.04
CA PRO A 15 -16.32 34.50 31.32
C PRO A 15 -16.82 33.55 30.26
N GLN A 16 -17.34 32.39 30.70
CA GLN A 16 -18.03 31.34 29.97
C GLN A 16 -17.21 30.21 29.34
N VAL A 17 -15.95 30.00 29.77
CA VAL A 17 -15.18 28.81 29.36
C VAL A 17 -14.41 28.30 30.56
N ASN A 18 -14.56 27.02 30.91
CA ASN A 18 -13.80 26.39 32.00
C ASN A 18 -12.37 26.04 31.54
N VAL A 19 -11.56 27.04 31.22
CA VAL A 19 -10.12 26.92 30.97
C VAL A 19 -9.37 27.77 31.95
N ALA A 20 -8.58 27.16 32.81
CA ALA A 20 -7.66 27.85 33.70
C ALA A 20 -6.23 27.64 33.22
N ALA A 21 -5.61 28.68 32.70
CA ALA A 21 -4.19 28.68 32.37
C ALA A 21 -3.44 29.51 33.44
N PHE A 22 -2.50 28.89 34.12
CA PHE A 22 -1.63 29.60 35.10
C PHE A 22 -0.25 29.82 34.49
N ILE A 23 0.12 31.06 34.25
CA ILE A 23 1.48 31.43 33.84
C ILE A 23 2.16 32.08 35.05
N HIS A 24 3.18 31.44 35.58
CA HIS A 24 4.01 31.99 36.65
C HIS A 24 5.30 32.53 36.04
N LEU A 25 5.46 33.84 36.02
CA LEU A 25 6.71 34.48 35.58
C LEU A 25 7.62 34.66 36.81
N PRO A 26 8.88 34.25 36.80
CA PRO A 26 9.81 34.45 37.88
C PRO A 26 10.18 35.91 37.99
N SER A 27 10.11 36.48 39.20
CA SER A 27 10.61 37.82 39.51
C SER A 27 12.14 37.82 39.47
N GLU A 28 12.71 38.84 38.85
CA GLU A 28 14.16 39.08 38.86
C GLU A 28 14.74 39.09 40.28
N ARG A 29 15.52 38.08 40.60
CA ARG A 29 16.55 37.91 41.65
C ARG A 29 16.39 36.58 42.40
N SER A 30 16.94 35.53 41.85
CA SER A 30 17.50 34.40 42.60
C SER A 30 18.17 33.39 41.64
N SER A 31 19.20 32.72 42.11
CA SER A 31 20.21 31.90 41.36
C SER A 31 19.66 30.76 40.51
N PRO A 32 20.45 30.30 39.54
CA PRO A 32 19.97 29.44 38.45
C PRO A 32 20.05 27.94 38.77
N VAL A 33 19.15 27.43 39.61
CA VAL A 33 18.90 25.98 39.68
C VAL A 33 17.44 25.76 40.06
N SER A 34 16.71 25.01 39.18
CA SER A 34 15.37 24.45 39.36
C SER A 34 14.18 25.42 39.41
N GLN A 35 13.69 25.85 38.27
CA GLN A 35 12.26 26.15 38.13
C GLN A 35 11.73 25.53 36.82
N ALA A 36 11.01 24.42 36.93
CA ALA A 36 10.29 23.83 35.84
C ALA A 36 8.98 24.59 35.58
N LEU A 37 8.77 25.06 34.38
CA LEU A 37 7.50 25.62 33.92
C LEU A 37 6.47 24.49 33.78
N SER A 38 5.44 24.48 34.61
CA SER A 38 4.34 23.51 34.52
C SER A 38 3.11 24.18 33.89
N LEU A 39 2.74 23.74 32.69
CA LEU A 39 1.49 24.14 32.03
C LEU A 39 0.51 22.98 32.11
N ARG A 40 -0.65 23.17 32.73
CA ARG A 40 -1.77 22.24 32.69
C ARG A 40 -2.93 22.89 31.97
N ILE A 41 -3.37 22.29 30.87
CA ILE A 41 -4.53 22.74 30.08
C ILE A 41 -5.61 21.68 30.18
N HIS A 42 -6.80 22.06 30.65
CA HIS A 42 -8.02 21.26 30.53
C HIS A 42 -8.94 22.02 29.58
N ALA A 43 -9.33 21.38 28.48
CA ALA A 43 -10.25 21.94 27.48
C ALA A 43 -11.52 21.09 27.42
N GLU A 44 -12.69 21.73 27.54
CA GLU A 44 -13.99 21.16 27.18
C GLU A 44 -14.44 21.70 25.83
N GLU A 45 -15.31 20.95 25.12
CA GLU A 45 -15.76 21.29 23.76
C GLU A 45 -16.37 22.71 23.67
N GLY A 46 -15.88 23.54 22.75
CA GLY A 46 -16.41 24.89 22.45
C GLY A 46 -15.41 26.06 22.60
N CYS A 47 -14.12 25.79 22.81
CA CYS A 47 -13.11 26.76 23.27
C CYS A 47 -12.44 27.66 22.20
N GLY A 48 -12.68 27.48 20.88
CA GLY A 48 -11.90 28.13 19.81
C GLY A 48 -11.96 29.67 19.82
N ASP A 49 -13.16 30.24 19.80
CA ASP A 49 -13.41 31.67 19.56
C ASP A 49 -12.91 32.63 20.67
N ALA A 50 -13.00 32.21 21.93
CA ALA A 50 -12.63 33.07 23.04
C ALA A 50 -11.10 33.22 23.19
N ILE A 51 -10.35 32.16 22.93
CA ILE A 51 -8.87 32.16 22.95
C ILE A 51 -8.31 33.02 21.82
N LEU A 52 -8.96 32.97 20.63
CA LEU A 52 -8.56 33.73 19.45
C LEU A 52 -8.73 35.24 19.58
N ARG A 53 -9.81 35.69 20.20
CA ARG A 53 -10.05 37.13 20.45
C ARG A 53 -9.06 37.73 21.45
N THR A 54 -8.69 36.97 22.45
CA THR A 54 -7.73 37.44 23.48
C THR A 54 -6.28 37.44 22.91
N ALA A 55 -5.92 36.50 22.07
CA ALA A 55 -4.59 36.44 21.45
C ALA A 55 -4.33 37.63 20.50
N ARG A 56 -5.36 38.12 19.81
CA ARG A 56 -5.23 39.25 18.85
C ARG A 56 -4.97 40.60 19.52
N LEU A 57 -5.36 40.78 20.77
CA LEU A 57 -5.23 42.06 21.51
C LEU A 57 -3.83 42.28 22.13
N TYR A 58 -2.98 41.24 22.20
CA TYR A 58 -1.69 41.30 22.93
C TYR A 58 -0.45 41.19 22.05
N THR A 59 -0.57 41.10 20.73
CA THR A 59 0.59 40.88 19.86
C THR A 59 1.41 42.14 19.52
N GLU A 60 0.92 43.33 19.84
CA GLU A 60 1.59 44.58 19.46
C GLU A 60 2.66 45.07 20.49
N GLU A 61 2.69 44.46 21.68
CA GLU A 61 3.60 44.91 22.78
C GLU A 61 4.56 43.84 23.30
N LEU A 62 4.67 42.67 22.63
CA LEU A 62 5.49 41.57 23.11
C LEU A 62 6.98 41.75 22.75
N SER A 63 7.86 41.52 23.71
CA SER A 63 9.29 41.39 23.44
C SER A 63 9.57 40.19 22.53
N PRO A 64 10.69 40.15 21.80
CA PRO A 64 11.02 39.03 20.90
C PRO A 64 10.98 37.65 21.56
N ARG A 65 11.25 37.55 22.87
CA ARG A 65 11.18 36.28 23.64
C ARG A 65 9.75 35.87 23.97
N GLU A 66 8.91 36.81 24.34
CA GLU A 66 7.49 36.56 24.62
C GLU A 66 6.72 36.22 23.34
N PHE A 67 7.10 36.85 22.22
CA PHE A 67 6.58 36.54 20.90
C PHE A 67 6.92 35.08 20.47
N LEU A 68 8.16 34.65 20.71
CA LEU A 68 8.58 33.27 20.40
C LEU A 68 7.84 32.24 21.27
N LEU A 69 7.66 32.53 22.55
CA LEU A 69 6.91 31.68 23.47
C LEU A 69 5.44 31.61 23.10
N PHE A 70 4.84 32.71 22.74
CA PHE A 70 3.47 32.75 22.22
C PHE A 70 3.29 31.94 20.96
N PHE A 71 4.27 32.00 20.07
CA PHE A 71 4.27 31.24 18.82
C PHE A 71 4.40 29.73 19.04
N CYS A 72 5.23 29.31 19.99
CA CYS A 72 5.35 27.91 20.40
C CYS A 72 4.06 27.38 21.03
N ILE A 73 3.38 28.18 21.86
CA ILE A 73 2.10 27.83 22.48
C ILE A 73 1.00 27.74 21.42
N LYS A 74 0.96 28.68 20.45
CA LYS A 74 0.03 28.64 19.32
C LYS A 74 0.17 27.36 18.49
N ARG A 75 1.42 26.98 18.19
CA ARG A 75 1.72 25.73 17.43
C ARG A 75 1.33 24.48 18.22
N LEU A 76 1.58 24.47 19.51
CA LEU A 76 1.18 23.37 20.38
C LEU A 76 -0.34 23.21 20.45
N LEU A 77 -1.09 24.31 20.53
CA LEU A 77 -2.56 24.30 20.48
C LEU A 77 -3.11 23.82 19.13
N GLN A 78 -2.45 24.17 18.03
CA GLN A 78 -2.83 23.65 16.69
C GLN A 78 -2.61 22.13 16.56
N ILE A 79 -1.60 21.58 17.24
CA ILE A 79 -1.33 20.14 17.26
C ILE A 79 -2.33 19.41 18.15
N LEU A 80 -2.69 19.99 19.29
CA LEU A 80 -3.50 19.33 20.33
C LEU A 80 -5.03 19.55 20.18
N CYS A 81 -5.47 20.50 19.34
CA CYS A 81 -6.89 20.83 19.18
C CYS A 81 -7.29 20.86 17.69
N PRO A 82 -8.01 19.84 17.18
CA PRO A 82 -8.45 19.78 15.79
C PRO A 82 -9.30 20.99 15.35
N ALA A 83 -10.14 21.53 16.24
CA ALA A 83 -10.98 22.69 15.96
C ALA A 83 -10.19 23.98 15.68
N CYS A 84 -8.94 24.07 16.13
CA CYS A 84 -8.07 25.22 15.89
C CYS A 84 -7.36 25.18 14.52
N LYS A 85 -7.45 24.05 13.79
CA LYS A 85 -6.81 23.86 12.47
C LYS A 85 -7.54 24.57 11.32
N GLU A 86 -8.86 24.62 11.36
CA GLU A 86 -9.67 25.10 10.24
C GLU A 86 -9.73 26.62 10.09
N GLU A 87 -9.57 27.39 11.19
CA GLU A 87 -9.73 28.85 11.19
C GLU A 87 -8.47 29.65 10.77
N TRP A 88 -7.32 28.99 10.64
CA TRP A 88 -6.03 29.67 10.40
C TRP A 88 -5.45 29.30 9.05
N GLY A 89 -6.14 29.70 7.97
CA GLY A 89 -5.75 29.44 6.58
C GLY A 89 -4.29 29.78 6.27
N MET A 90 -3.56 28.77 5.80
CA MET A 90 -2.15 28.87 5.44
C MET A 90 -2.01 29.28 3.98
N SER A 91 -1.52 30.47 3.67
CA SER A 91 -0.96 30.77 2.35
C SER A 91 0.06 31.93 2.25
N SER A 92 0.01 32.93 3.11
CA SER A 92 0.95 34.08 3.01
C SER A 92 1.95 34.19 4.17
N GLU A 93 1.72 33.51 5.27
CA GLU A 93 2.51 33.62 6.51
C GLU A 93 3.72 32.66 6.53
N GLU A 94 3.69 31.54 5.81
CA GLU A 94 4.84 30.61 5.74
C GLU A 94 6.05 31.20 5.01
N VAL A 95 5.82 31.96 3.96
CA VAL A 95 6.91 32.59 3.18
C VAL A 95 7.57 33.71 3.99
N PHE A 96 6.77 34.46 4.79
CA PHE A 96 7.26 35.50 5.68
C PHE A 96 8.06 34.91 6.85
N GLN A 97 7.61 33.79 7.40
CA GLN A 97 8.27 33.11 8.52
C GLN A 97 9.61 32.47 8.15
N ARG A 98 9.74 31.86 6.98
CA ARG A 98 11.04 31.32 6.49
C ARG A 98 12.07 32.44 6.29
N ARG A 99 11.64 33.63 5.90
CA ARG A 99 12.53 34.80 5.78
C ARG A 99 12.91 35.41 7.13
N LEU A 100 11.95 35.48 8.06
CA LEU A 100 12.17 36.03 9.40
C LEU A 100 13.06 35.11 10.25
N MET A 101 12.83 33.81 10.21
CA MET A 101 13.67 32.80 10.89
C MET A 101 15.11 32.82 10.41
N ARG A 102 15.34 32.94 9.09
CA ARG A 102 16.71 33.11 8.56
C ARG A 102 17.41 34.38 9.04
N HIS A 103 16.69 35.47 9.20
CA HIS A 103 17.29 36.74 9.67
C HIS A 103 17.55 36.78 11.16
N VAL A 104 16.69 36.18 11.99
CA VAL A 104 16.84 36.14 13.46
C VAL A 104 17.92 35.11 13.83
N LEU A 105 17.95 33.94 13.22
CA LEU A 105 18.95 32.90 13.53
C LEU A 105 20.37 33.31 13.11
N LEU A 106 20.52 34.09 12.04
CA LEU A 106 21.84 34.54 11.57
C LEU A 106 22.40 35.75 12.34
N LYS A 107 21.56 36.55 13.03
CA LYS A 107 22.01 37.71 13.82
C LYS A 107 22.30 37.39 15.30
N GLU A 108 21.69 36.37 15.89
CA GLU A 108 21.85 36.05 17.30
C GLU A 108 22.78 34.86 17.60
N ALA A 109 23.29 34.16 16.57
CA ALA A 109 24.28 33.10 16.72
C ALA A 109 25.64 33.56 17.32
N ALA A 110 25.80 34.84 17.57
CA ALA A 110 27.04 35.45 18.08
C ALA A 110 27.09 35.64 19.60
N THR A 111 26.04 35.31 20.37
CA THR A 111 26.04 35.46 21.82
C THR A 111 25.73 34.15 22.54
N SER A 112 26.70 33.71 23.33
CA SER A 112 26.86 32.43 24.02
C SER A 112 25.80 32.13 25.09
N GLY A 113 24.60 31.85 24.75
CA GLY A 113 23.55 31.39 25.70
C GLY A 113 22.45 30.57 25.05
N ILE A 114 22.34 30.63 23.73
CA ILE A 114 21.22 30.08 22.96
C ILE A 114 21.46 28.63 22.57
N HIS A 115 22.72 28.17 22.55
CA HIS A 115 23.06 26.77 22.20
C HIS A 115 22.36 25.70 23.04
N TRP A 116 22.26 25.94 24.35
CA TRP A 116 21.59 24.99 25.26
C TRP A 116 20.07 25.03 25.13
N PHE A 117 19.49 26.15 24.75
CA PHE A 117 18.04 26.28 24.57
C PHE A 117 17.58 25.62 23.25
N LEU A 118 18.38 25.76 22.19
CA LEU A 118 18.11 25.07 20.91
C LEU A 118 18.34 23.56 21.00
N ILE A 119 19.35 23.12 21.76
CA ILE A 119 19.56 21.68 22.05
C ILE A 119 18.41 21.13 22.90
N ALA A 120 17.91 21.88 23.88
CA ALA A 120 16.75 21.48 24.69
C ALA A 120 15.46 21.40 23.83
N ILE A 121 15.26 22.30 22.88
CA ILE A 121 14.16 22.23 21.91
C ILE A 121 14.35 21.01 20.98
N PHE A 122 15.55 20.74 20.48
CA PHE A 122 15.82 19.57 19.64
C PHE A 122 15.68 18.26 20.41
N VAL A 123 16.10 18.20 21.67
CA VAL A 123 15.90 17.01 22.53
C VAL A 123 14.43 16.83 22.91
N VAL A 124 13.65 17.88 23.10
CA VAL A 124 12.20 17.79 23.38
C VAL A 124 11.41 17.44 22.11
N PHE A 125 11.78 17.96 20.95
CA PHE A 125 11.11 17.62 19.68
C PHE A 125 11.65 16.35 19.03
N GLY A 126 12.92 16.00 19.25
CA GLY A 126 13.49 14.71 18.81
C GLY A 126 13.13 13.52 19.70
N SER A 127 12.53 13.77 20.89
CA SER A 127 12.06 12.72 21.80
C SER A 127 10.54 12.56 21.83
N ILE A 128 9.78 13.35 21.07
CA ILE A 128 8.38 13.06 20.81
C ILE A 128 8.39 11.96 19.72
N ARG A 129 8.62 10.73 20.13
CA ARG A 129 8.05 9.60 19.42
C ARG A 129 6.55 9.84 19.44
N VAL A 130 5.96 10.16 18.31
CA VAL A 130 4.52 10.00 18.11
C VAL A 130 4.28 8.53 18.44
N SER A 131 3.71 8.25 19.61
CA SER A 131 3.35 6.88 19.96
C SER A 131 2.37 6.43 18.88
N GLU A 132 2.63 5.28 18.27
CA GLU A 132 1.78 4.64 17.25
C GLU A 132 0.30 4.48 17.64
N ALA A 133 -0.04 4.78 18.89
CA ALA A 133 -1.40 4.71 19.44
C ALA A 133 -2.35 5.84 19.02
N SER A 134 -1.94 6.84 18.24
CA SER A 134 -2.77 8.02 17.94
C SER A 134 -3.31 8.12 16.53
N LEU A 135 -3.07 7.12 15.68
CA LEU A 135 -3.73 6.95 14.37
C LEU A 135 -4.99 6.07 14.46
N GLU A 136 -5.60 5.96 15.65
CA GLU A 136 -6.93 5.35 15.77
C GLU A 136 -7.95 6.25 15.04
N SER A 137 -8.41 5.73 13.92
CA SER A 137 -9.65 6.00 13.18
C SER A 137 -10.51 7.16 13.71
N GLY A 138 -10.03 8.38 13.57
CA GLY A 138 -10.90 9.55 13.41
C GLY A 138 -11.58 9.44 12.03
N ALA A 139 -12.76 10.04 11.83
CA ALA A 139 -13.59 9.99 10.62
C ALA A 139 -12.95 10.61 9.34
N GLY A 140 -11.63 10.61 9.23
CA GLY A 140 -10.86 11.02 8.06
C GLY A 140 -10.31 9.80 7.32
N GLY A 141 -10.32 9.85 5.97
CA GLY A 141 -9.69 8.83 5.13
C GLY A 141 -8.17 8.76 5.29
N PRO A 142 -7.49 7.91 4.51
CA PRO A 142 -6.03 7.75 4.56
C PRO A 142 -5.27 9.06 4.28
N VAL A 143 -4.08 9.18 4.84
CA VAL A 143 -3.10 10.18 4.40
C VAL A 143 -2.61 9.75 3.02
N ILE A 144 -2.60 10.68 2.05
CA ILE A 144 -2.16 10.39 0.69
C ILE A 144 -0.87 11.16 0.42
N GLY A 145 0.21 10.44 0.18
CA GLY A 145 1.48 10.96 -0.30
C GLY A 145 1.52 11.14 -1.83
N PRO A 146 2.53 11.80 -2.37
CA PRO A 146 2.76 11.91 -3.81
C PRO A 146 3.09 10.54 -4.43
N ALA A 147 3.23 10.52 -5.76
CA ALA A 147 3.86 9.42 -6.46
C ALA A 147 5.39 9.51 -6.31
N PRO A 148 6.10 8.42 -6.01
CA PRO A 148 7.55 8.44 -5.88
C PRO A 148 8.26 8.62 -7.23
N GLN A 149 7.67 8.08 -8.30
CA GLN A 149 8.26 8.17 -9.64
C GLN A 149 8.10 9.57 -10.24
N ASN A 150 9.16 10.06 -10.88
CA ASN A 150 9.21 11.34 -11.59
C ASN A 150 8.98 11.21 -13.11
N VAL A 151 8.37 10.10 -13.55
CA VAL A 151 8.09 9.83 -14.96
C VAL A 151 6.59 9.69 -15.19
N GLU A 152 6.13 10.15 -16.35
CA GLU A 152 4.73 9.98 -16.77
C GLU A 152 4.55 8.70 -17.57
N ASP A 153 3.35 8.13 -17.51
CA ASP A 153 2.97 6.98 -18.32
C ASP A 153 2.83 7.39 -19.81
N VAL A 154 3.54 6.70 -20.68
CA VAL A 154 3.46 6.88 -22.13
C VAL A 154 2.49 5.87 -22.73
N LEU A 155 1.45 6.33 -23.45
CA LEU A 155 0.52 5.46 -24.17
C LEU A 155 1.16 4.99 -25.49
N VAL A 156 1.20 3.66 -25.68
CA VAL A 156 1.76 3.02 -26.88
C VAL A 156 0.71 2.07 -27.45
N ALA A 157 -0.12 2.59 -28.36
CA ALA A 157 -1.22 1.82 -28.95
C ALA A 157 -0.72 0.62 -29.78
N GLU A 158 0.34 0.83 -30.54
CA GLU A 158 0.94 -0.18 -31.44
C GLU A 158 2.46 -0.21 -31.20
N PRO A 159 2.93 -1.08 -30.27
CA PRO A 159 4.38 -1.20 -30.02
C PRO A 159 5.12 -1.76 -31.24
N ASP A 160 6.09 -1.01 -31.76
CA ASP A 160 6.87 -1.39 -32.94
C ASP A 160 7.81 -2.57 -32.72
N ASP A 161 8.19 -2.83 -31.46
CA ASP A 161 9.12 -3.87 -31.04
C ASP A 161 8.44 -5.23 -30.76
N LEU A 162 7.11 -5.30 -30.84
CA LEU A 162 6.35 -6.48 -30.47
C LEU A 162 5.55 -7.09 -31.65
N VAL A 163 5.33 -8.40 -31.58
CA VAL A 163 4.37 -9.15 -32.42
C VAL A 163 3.45 -9.91 -31.50
N VAL A 164 2.14 -9.68 -31.62
CA VAL A 164 1.11 -10.32 -30.80
C VAL A 164 0.30 -11.27 -31.65
N GLU A 165 0.14 -12.50 -31.17
CA GLU A 165 -0.64 -13.55 -31.85
C GLU A 165 -1.55 -14.28 -30.85
N PRO A 166 -2.77 -14.71 -31.26
CA PRO A 166 -3.58 -15.58 -30.44
C PRO A 166 -2.86 -16.92 -30.18
N PHE A 167 -2.80 -17.34 -28.91
CA PHE A 167 -2.24 -18.63 -28.50
C PHE A 167 -3.35 -19.64 -28.21
N VAL A 168 -4.34 -19.25 -27.37
CA VAL A 168 -5.54 -20.02 -27.08
C VAL A 168 -6.72 -19.06 -26.95
N GLU A 169 -7.87 -19.45 -27.52
CA GLU A 169 -9.09 -18.65 -27.50
C GLU A 169 -10.25 -19.41 -26.81
N ASN A 170 -11.34 -18.71 -26.54
CA ASN A 170 -12.59 -19.24 -25.99
C ASN A 170 -12.43 -19.84 -24.58
N LEU A 171 -11.61 -19.23 -23.75
CA LEU A 171 -11.53 -19.52 -22.33
C LEU A 171 -12.64 -18.80 -21.55
N GLU A 172 -12.95 -19.27 -20.35
CA GLU A 172 -13.94 -18.67 -19.48
C GLU A 172 -13.28 -18.02 -18.25
N ILE A 173 -13.05 -16.72 -18.34
CA ILE A 173 -12.44 -15.90 -17.28
C ILE A 173 -11.12 -16.54 -16.79
N PRO A 174 -10.10 -16.71 -17.67
CA PRO A 174 -8.82 -17.26 -17.26
C PRO A 174 -8.16 -16.35 -16.24
N TRP A 175 -7.55 -16.95 -15.22
CA TRP A 175 -7.00 -16.18 -14.11
C TRP A 175 -5.49 -16.27 -14.01
N ASP A 176 -4.91 -17.48 -14.12
CA ASP A 176 -3.47 -17.71 -14.02
C ASP A 176 -2.99 -18.73 -15.05
N LEU A 177 -1.72 -18.64 -15.45
CA LEU A 177 -1.08 -19.50 -16.42
C LEU A 177 0.30 -19.93 -15.92
N VAL A 178 0.54 -21.24 -15.92
CA VAL A 178 1.85 -21.82 -15.61
C VAL A 178 2.29 -22.77 -16.71
N PHE A 179 3.60 -22.81 -16.96
CA PHE A 179 4.20 -23.73 -17.92
C PHE A 179 4.74 -24.96 -17.21
N LEU A 180 4.56 -26.11 -17.84
CA LEU A 180 5.07 -27.40 -17.41
C LEU A 180 6.08 -27.92 -18.43
N PRO A 181 6.97 -28.88 -18.07
CA PRO A 181 7.83 -29.54 -19.03
C PRO A 181 7.07 -30.20 -20.18
N GLY A 182 7.69 -30.32 -21.35
CA GLY A 182 7.14 -31.03 -22.51
C GLY A 182 6.07 -30.26 -23.29
N ASP A 183 6.25 -28.94 -23.47
CA ASP A 183 5.37 -28.07 -24.25
C ASP A 183 3.91 -28.11 -23.76
N LYS A 184 3.76 -28.16 -22.41
CA LYS A 184 2.49 -28.13 -21.70
C LYS A 184 2.36 -26.87 -20.89
N ALA A 185 1.13 -26.39 -20.74
CA ALA A 185 0.78 -25.34 -19.82
C ALA A 185 -0.59 -25.65 -19.18
N LEU A 186 -0.79 -25.13 -17.97
CA LEU A 186 -2.07 -25.18 -17.27
C LEU A 186 -2.58 -23.75 -17.06
N VAL A 187 -3.86 -23.55 -17.31
CA VAL A 187 -4.56 -22.29 -17.05
C VAL A 187 -5.75 -22.53 -16.14
N THR A 188 -5.90 -21.70 -15.12
CA THR A 188 -7.11 -21.70 -14.29
C THR A 188 -8.19 -20.85 -14.93
N GLU A 189 -9.42 -21.35 -14.90
CA GLU A 189 -10.63 -20.61 -15.26
C GLU A 189 -11.45 -20.38 -13.97
N ARG A 190 -11.83 -19.13 -13.70
CA ARG A 190 -12.47 -18.71 -12.45
C ARG A 190 -13.71 -19.55 -12.06
N PRO A 191 -14.54 -20.08 -13.00
CA PRO A 191 -15.63 -20.98 -12.65
C PRO A 191 -15.25 -22.32 -12.01
N GLY A 192 -13.95 -22.67 -11.93
CA GLY A 192 -13.47 -23.85 -11.20
C GLY A 192 -12.79 -24.90 -12.10
N ARG A 193 -12.33 -24.57 -13.29
CA ARG A 193 -11.62 -25.53 -14.16
C ARG A 193 -10.15 -25.20 -14.25
N ILE A 194 -9.31 -26.23 -14.18
CA ILE A 194 -7.93 -26.16 -14.66
C ILE A 194 -7.93 -26.76 -16.07
N ARG A 195 -7.41 -26.03 -17.05
CA ARG A 195 -7.37 -26.45 -18.45
C ARG A 195 -5.93 -26.75 -18.87
N LEU A 196 -5.75 -27.83 -19.57
CA LEU A 196 -4.47 -28.22 -20.16
C LEU A 196 -4.34 -27.64 -21.58
N ILE A 197 -3.17 -27.05 -21.84
CA ILE A 197 -2.72 -26.64 -23.17
C ILE A 197 -1.51 -27.53 -23.48
N SER A 198 -1.54 -28.20 -24.62
CA SER A 198 -0.44 -29.06 -25.06
C SER A 198 -0.18 -28.84 -26.56
N GLY A 199 1.06 -28.59 -26.94
CA GLY A 199 1.42 -28.24 -28.32
C GLY A 199 0.65 -27.01 -28.83
N GLY A 200 0.39 -26.01 -27.97
CA GLY A 200 -0.38 -24.82 -28.33
C GLY A 200 -1.88 -25.04 -28.50
N ARG A 201 -2.43 -26.20 -28.14
CA ARG A 201 -3.85 -26.53 -28.27
C ARG A 201 -4.50 -26.78 -26.92
N LEU A 202 -5.68 -26.16 -26.72
CA LEU A 202 -6.49 -26.38 -25.52
C LEU A 202 -7.11 -27.80 -25.58
N ALA A 203 -6.89 -28.58 -24.52
CA ALA A 203 -7.53 -29.87 -24.36
C ALA A 203 -9.05 -29.73 -24.25
N GLU A 204 -9.83 -30.64 -24.84
CA GLU A 204 -11.27 -30.62 -24.81
C GLU A 204 -11.81 -30.74 -23.37
N LYS A 205 -11.26 -31.71 -22.62
CA LYS A 205 -11.67 -31.96 -21.23
C LYS A 205 -10.84 -31.13 -20.26
N PRO A 206 -11.43 -30.63 -19.15
CA PRO A 206 -10.68 -30.03 -18.06
C PRO A 206 -9.65 -31.03 -17.51
N TYR A 207 -8.48 -30.48 -17.09
CA TYR A 207 -7.43 -31.22 -16.41
C TYR A 207 -7.83 -31.54 -14.97
N ALA A 208 -8.50 -30.59 -14.32
CA ALA A 208 -9.16 -30.78 -13.05
C ALA A 208 -10.40 -29.88 -12.94
N VAL A 209 -11.37 -30.30 -12.12
CA VAL A 209 -12.56 -29.52 -11.78
C VAL A 209 -12.58 -29.34 -10.28
N ILE A 210 -12.64 -28.09 -9.86
CA ILE A 210 -12.66 -27.68 -8.46
C ILE A 210 -14.05 -27.13 -8.15
N ASP A 211 -14.68 -27.66 -7.09
CA ASP A 211 -15.94 -27.13 -6.59
C ASP A 211 -15.69 -25.80 -5.89
N THR A 212 -15.91 -24.72 -6.59
CA THR A 212 -15.62 -23.36 -6.14
C THR A 212 -16.86 -22.48 -6.12
N ALA A 213 -16.91 -21.54 -5.18
CA ALA A 213 -17.91 -20.50 -5.14
C ALA A 213 -17.45 -19.29 -5.99
N SER A 214 -17.82 -19.28 -7.28
CA SER A 214 -17.53 -18.14 -8.17
C SER A 214 -18.44 -16.96 -7.83
N ILE A 215 -17.98 -16.08 -6.93
CA ILE A 215 -18.76 -14.95 -6.40
C ILE A 215 -17.95 -13.66 -6.56
N GLY A 216 -18.50 -12.68 -7.30
CA GLY A 216 -17.82 -11.41 -7.52
C GLY A 216 -16.45 -11.58 -8.18
N GLU A 217 -15.38 -11.31 -7.46
CA GLU A 217 -13.99 -11.51 -7.94
C GLU A 217 -13.46 -12.91 -7.64
N GLY A 218 -14.06 -13.60 -6.66
CA GLY A 218 -13.68 -14.94 -6.22
C GLY A 218 -14.03 -16.04 -7.22
N GLY A 219 -13.52 -17.23 -6.95
CA GLY A 219 -13.60 -18.43 -7.76
C GLY A 219 -12.29 -19.20 -7.71
N LEU A 220 -11.95 -19.96 -8.75
CA LEU A 220 -10.62 -20.53 -8.91
C LEU A 220 -9.67 -19.45 -9.43
N MET A 221 -8.63 -19.12 -8.66
CA MET A 221 -7.75 -17.99 -8.92
C MET A 221 -6.32 -18.44 -9.27
N GLY A 222 -5.37 -18.19 -8.38
CA GLY A 222 -3.95 -18.45 -8.60
C GLY A 222 -3.60 -19.92 -8.75
N LEU A 223 -2.51 -20.16 -9.47
CA LEU A 223 -1.91 -21.47 -9.73
C LEU A 223 -0.40 -21.34 -9.66
N ALA A 224 0.25 -22.21 -8.88
CA ALA A 224 1.71 -22.33 -8.83
C ALA A 224 2.14 -23.79 -8.97
N VAL A 225 3.33 -23.98 -9.51
CA VAL A 225 3.96 -25.31 -9.68
C VAL A 225 5.04 -25.47 -8.62
N HIS A 226 5.16 -26.65 -8.03
CA HIS A 226 6.24 -26.95 -7.08
C HIS A 226 7.61 -26.69 -7.72
N PRO A 227 8.59 -26.07 -7.04
CA PRO A 227 9.91 -25.76 -7.63
C PRO A 227 10.63 -26.97 -8.21
N ASP A 228 10.51 -28.13 -7.55
CA ASP A 228 11.11 -29.39 -8.00
C ASP A 228 10.22 -30.23 -8.93
N TYR A 229 9.24 -29.63 -9.59
CA TYR A 229 8.40 -30.33 -10.55
C TYR A 229 9.23 -30.75 -11.79
N PRO A 230 9.10 -32.00 -12.33
CA PRO A 230 8.12 -33.03 -12.00
C PRO A 230 8.58 -34.01 -10.88
N GLY A 231 9.76 -33.85 -10.29
CA GLY A 231 10.23 -34.71 -9.20
C GLY A 231 9.29 -34.67 -7.97
N GLN A 232 8.74 -33.53 -7.68
CA GLN A 232 7.62 -33.31 -6.77
C GLN A 232 6.40 -32.91 -7.59
N PRO A 233 5.51 -33.84 -7.96
CA PRO A 233 4.43 -33.58 -8.90
C PRO A 233 3.25 -32.89 -8.23
N TYR A 234 3.50 -31.66 -7.74
CA TYR A 234 2.50 -30.89 -7.02
C TYR A 234 2.22 -29.56 -7.68
N LEU A 235 0.92 -29.21 -7.70
CA LEU A 235 0.39 -27.92 -8.07
C LEU A 235 -0.28 -27.30 -6.86
N TYR A 236 -0.31 -25.97 -6.79
CA TYR A 236 -0.95 -25.22 -5.70
C TYR A 236 -1.95 -24.26 -6.30
N ILE A 237 -3.16 -24.24 -5.73
CA ILE A 237 -4.23 -23.37 -6.19
C ILE A 237 -4.84 -22.62 -5.00
N MET A 238 -5.36 -21.44 -5.29
CA MET A 238 -6.23 -20.71 -4.36
C MET A 238 -7.62 -20.59 -4.94
N TYR A 239 -8.63 -20.88 -4.14
CA TYR A 239 -10.01 -20.74 -4.57
C TYR A 239 -10.97 -20.36 -3.46
N THR A 240 -12.10 -19.78 -3.87
CA THR A 240 -13.17 -19.35 -2.98
C THR A 240 -14.17 -20.47 -2.74
N TYR A 241 -14.64 -20.64 -1.51
CA TYR A 241 -15.64 -21.61 -1.13
C TYR A 241 -16.60 -21.04 -0.07
N ARG A 242 -17.66 -21.77 0.24
CA ARG A 242 -18.65 -21.37 1.24
C ARG A 242 -18.73 -22.34 2.41
N ILE A 243 -18.98 -21.78 3.60
CA ILE A 243 -19.46 -22.52 4.77
C ILE A 243 -20.76 -21.83 5.21
N GLY A 244 -21.88 -22.45 4.92
CA GLY A 244 -23.19 -21.80 5.09
C GLY A 244 -23.32 -20.54 4.24
N THR A 245 -23.55 -19.40 4.88
CA THR A 245 -23.66 -18.09 4.20
C THR A 245 -22.32 -17.35 4.07
N ARG A 246 -21.27 -17.80 4.75
CA ARG A 246 -19.97 -17.15 4.79
C ARG A 246 -19.09 -17.60 3.62
N VAL A 247 -18.35 -16.64 3.08
CA VAL A 247 -17.39 -16.85 2.00
C VAL A 247 -15.99 -16.88 2.58
N TYR A 248 -15.19 -17.82 2.10
CA TYR A 248 -13.81 -18.01 2.50
C TYR A 248 -12.97 -18.36 1.27
N ASN A 249 -11.68 -18.11 1.36
CA ASN A 249 -10.69 -18.62 0.43
C ASN A 249 -9.87 -19.71 1.11
N LYS A 250 -9.34 -20.66 0.31
CA LYS A 250 -8.36 -21.63 0.77
C LYS A 250 -7.29 -21.87 -0.27
N VAL A 251 -6.13 -22.29 0.19
CA VAL A 251 -5.00 -22.74 -0.62
C VAL A 251 -4.87 -24.23 -0.44
N VAL A 252 -4.84 -24.96 -1.56
CA VAL A 252 -4.66 -26.41 -1.55
C VAL A 252 -3.52 -26.82 -2.48
N ARG A 253 -2.85 -27.90 -2.10
CA ARG A 253 -1.94 -28.63 -2.94
C ARG A 253 -2.68 -29.74 -3.68
N LEU A 254 -2.46 -29.81 -4.98
CA LEU A 254 -2.95 -30.89 -5.81
C LEU A 254 -1.80 -31.83 -6.16
N ARG A 255 -2.06 -33.12 -6.22
CA ARG A 255 -1.16 -34.11 -6.76
C ARG A 255 -1.47 -34.30 -8.24
N ASP A 256 -0.44 -34.11 -9.06
CA ASP A 256 -0.49 -34.25 -10.50
C ASP A 256 -0.03 -35.65 -10.92
N ASP A 257 -0.83 -36.37 -11.70
CA ASP A 257 -0.48 -37.67 -12.26
C ASP A 257 -0.02 -37.59 -13.73
N GLY A 258 0.09 -36.38 -14.29
CA GLY A 258 0.49 -36.10 -15.68
C GLY A 258 -0.68 -36.06 -16.66
N SER A 259 -1.88 -36.49 -16.25
CA SER A 259 -3.11 -36.49 -17.03
C SER A 259 -4.27 -35.75 -16.32
N SER A 260 -4.21 -35.66 -15.00
CA SER A 260 -5.17 -35.01 -14.14
C SER A 260 -4.50 -34.58 -12.84
N ALA A 261 -5.19 -33.74 -12.05
CA ALA A 261 -4.73 -33.35 -10.73
C ALA A 261 -5.87 -33.45 -9.71
N VAL A 262 -5.57 -33.95 -8.51
CA VAL A 262 -6.52 -34.13 -7.42
C VAL A 262 -6.03 -33.50 -6.14
N GLU A 263 -6.93 -33.02 -5.29
CA GLU A 263 -6.59 -32.42 -4.00
C GLU A 263 -5.85 -33.42 -3.11
N ASP A 264 -4.65 -33.05 -2.66
CA ASP A 264 -3.77 -33.84 -1.81
C ASP A 264 -3.66 -33.29 -0.38
N ARG A 265 -3.61 -31.96 -0.25
CA ARG A 265 -3.42 -31.32 1.05
C ARG A 265 -3.97 -29.90 1.08
N ILE A 266 -4.55 -29.53 2.21
CA ILE A 266 -4.88 -28.15 2.51
C ILE A 266 -3.61 -27.47 3.07
N ILE A 267 -3.21 -26.36 2.45
CA ILE A 267 -2.09 -25.50 2.89
C ILE A 267 -2.59 -24.43 3.84
N ALA A 268 -3.67 -23.75 3.46
CA ALA A 268 -4.33 -22.75 4.29
C ALA A 268 -5.84 -22.79 4.03
N GLU A 269 -6.65 -22.62 5.07
CA GLU A 269 -8.10 -22.58 4.93
C GLU A 269 -8.73 -21.48 5.79
N ARG A 270 -10.02 -21.23 5.54
CA ARG A 270 -10.80 -20.22 6.27
C ARG A 270 -10.19 -18.82 6.23
N ILE A 271 -9.42 -18.50 5.18
CA ILE A 271 -9.03 -17.13 4.89
C ILE A 271 -10.33 -16.37 4.57
N PRO A 272 -10.73 -15.35 5.32
CA PRO A 272 -11.99 -14.67 5.08
C PRO A 272 -12.02 -14.09 3.66
N GLY A 273 -13.09 -14.39 2.92
CA GLY A 273 -13.33 -13.93 1.56
C GLY A 273 -14.61 -13.10 1.46
N TYR A 274 -14.81 -12.45 0.34
CA TYR A 274 -16.00 -11.67 0.07
C TYR A 274 -16.29 -11.62 -1.44
N ARG A 275 -17.12 -10.66 -1.87
CA ARG A 275 -17.43 -10.43 -3.30
C ARG A 275 -16.33 -9.65 -4.02
N VAL A 276 -15.44 -9.03 -3.28
CA VAL A 276 -14.33 -8.21 -3.76
C VAL A 276 -13.10 -8.41 -2.88
N HIS A 277 -11.95 -8.13 -3.42
CA HIS A 277 -10.65 -8.12 -2.74
C HIS A 277 -10.30 -9.47 -2.10
N ASP A 278 -10.35 -10.52 -2.90
CA ASP A 278 -9.94 -11.85 -2.47
C ASP A 278 -8.42 -12.09 -2.61
N GLY A 279 -7.69 -11.19 -3.25
CA GLY A 279 -6.27 -11.38 -3.62
C GLY A 279 -6.13 -12.48 -4.67
N GLY A 280 -5.63 -13.62 -4.27
CA GLY A 280 -5.67 -14.84 -5.06
C GLY A 280 -4.35 -15.27 -5.72
N ARG A 281 -3.33 -14.38 -5.81
CA ARG A 281 -2.05 -14.72 -6.41
C ARG A 281 -1.26 -15.68 -5.55
N LEU A 282 -0.68 -16.71 -6.19
CA LEU A 282 0.27 -17.65 -5.62
C LEU A 282 1.57 -17.63 -6.43
N ALA A 283 2.69 -17.72 -5.74
CA ALA A 283 3.98 -17.97 -6.41
C ALA A 283 4.99 -18.57 -5.43
N PHE A 284 5.91 -19.41 -5.93
CA PHE A 284 7.08 -19.81 -5.17
C PHE A 284 8.20 -18.80 -5.32
N GLY A 285 8.78 -18.43 -4.19
CA GLY A 285 9.96 -17.58 -4.16
C GLY A 285 11.25 -18.37 -4.44
N PRO A 286 12.37 -17.65 -4.65
CA PRO A 286 13.69 -18.27 -4.82
C PRO A 286 14.16 -19.05 -3.58
N ASP A 287 13.52 -18.84 -2.44
CA ASP A 287 13.69 -19.57 -1.17
C ASP A 287 12.86 -20.87 -1.11
N ASN A 288 12.19 -21.25 -2.19
CA ASN A 288 11.27 -22.39 -2.30
C ASN A 288 10.08 -22.34 -1.33
N MET A 289 9.71 -21.15 -0.84
CA MET A 289 8.50 -20.97 -0.05
C MET A 289 7.35 -20.46 -0.92
N LEU A 290 6.13 -20.85 -0.55
CA LEU A 290 4.91 -20.43 -1.23
C LEU A 290 4.42 -19.11 -0.66
N TYR A 291 4.37 -18.07 -1.49
CA TYR A 291 3.80 -16.77 -1.16
C TYR A 291 2.36 -16.68 -1.67
N VAL A 292 1.49 -16.14 -0.84
CA VAL A 292 0.04 -16.08 -1.08
C VAL A 292 -0.47 -14.68 -0.83
N CYS A 293 -1.07 -14.05 -1.82
CA CYS A 293 -1.73 -12.76 -1.69
C CYS A 293 -3.17 -12.93 -1.19
N THR A 294 -3.54 -12.19 -0.16
CA THR A 294 -4.91 -12.11 0.37
C THR A 294 -5.37 -10.66 0.41
N GLY A 295 -6.55 -10.38 -0.08
CA GLY A 295 -7.14 -9.04 -0.02
C GLY A 295 -7.84 -8.78 1.32
N ASP A 296 -8.26 -7.53 1.54
CA ASP A 296 -8.95 -7.10 2.76
C ASP A 296 -10.41 -7.59 2.85
N ALA A 297 -10.91 -8.26 1.81
CA ALA A 297 -12.30 -8.74 1.71
C ALA A 297 -13.34 -7.64 1.99
N GLY A 298 -13.05 -6.40 1.62
CA GLY A 298 -13.89 -5.22 1.85
C GLY A 298 -13.94 -4.75 3.31
N GLN A 299 -12.99 -5.18 4.15
CA GLN A 299 -12.87 -4.77 5.56
C GLN A 299 -11.48 -4.14 5.79
N ALA A 300 -11.33 -2.92 5.34
CA ALA A 300 -10.07 -2.19 5.26
C ALA A 300 -9.21 -2.25 6.54
N THR A 301 -9.80 -2.04 7.72
CA THR A 301 -9.07 -2.01 9.01
C THR A 301 -8.39 -3.33 9.35
N THR A 302 -8.84 -4.47 8.78
CA THR A 302 -8.22 -5.78 9.04
C THR A 302 -6.83 -5.91 8.42
N ALA A 303 -6.50 -5.09 7.44
CA ALA A 303 -5.19 -5.08 6.80
C ALA A 303 -4.06 -4.74 7.81
N GLN A 304 -4.34 -3.91 8.80
CA GLN A 304 -3.38 -3.54 9.86
C GLN A 304 -3.31 -4.56 11.01
N ASN A 305 -4.27 -5.49 11.10
CA ASN A 305 -4.26 -6.49 12.16
C ASN A 305 -3.45 -7.73 11.73
N ILE A 306 -2.27 -7.94 12.30
CA ILE A 306 -1.38 -9.08 12.01
C ILE A 306 -1.94 -10.45 12.45
N GLN A 307 -3.00 -10.49 13.26
CA GLN A 307 -3.71 -11.71 13.63
C GLN A 307 -4.80 -12.10 12.61
N ASP A 308 -5.13 -11.20 11.67
CA ASP A 308 -6.09 -11.45 10.59
C ASP A 308 -5.34 -11.76 9.29
N LEU A 309 -5.83 -12.72 8.52
CA LEU A 309 -5.20 -13.12 7.27
C LEU A 309 -5.60 -12.26 6.06
N ARG A 310 -6.43 -11.24 6.25
CA ARG A 310 -6.87 -10.32 5.19
C ARG A 310 -5.89 -9.18 4.98
N GLY A 311 -5.69 -8.78 3.72
CA GLY A 311 -4.80 -7.68 3.36
C GLY A 311 -3.32 -7.97 3.64
N LYS A 312 -2.86 -9.16 3.21
CA LYS A 312 -1.55 -9.73 3.57
C LYS A 312 -0.85 -10.37 2.38
N ILE A 313 0.44 -10.50 2.49
CA ILE A 313 1.20 -11.56 1.85
C ILE A 313 1.52 -12.60 2.91
N LEU A 314 1.06 -13.83 2.70
CA LEU A 314 1.33 -14.97 3.56
C LEU A 314 2.48 -15.80 2.97
N ARG A 315 3.26 -16.46 3.82
CA ARG A 315 4.39 -17.31 3.39
C ARG A 315 4.34 -18.65 4.12
N TYR A 316 4.35 -19.73 3.34
CA TYR A 316 4.28 -21.10 3.81
C TYR A 316 5.40 -21.95 3.19
N ALA A 317 5.83 -22.99 3.89
CA ALA A 317 6.58 -24.07 3.27
C ALA A 317 5.68 -24.88 2.30
N PRO A 318 6.26 -25.65 1.35
CA PRO A 318 5.48 -26.43 0.39
C PRO A 318 4.51 -27.46 1.00
N ASP A 319 4.76 -27.86 2.24
CA ASP A 319 3.88 -28.77 2.99
C ASP A 319 2.81 -28.07 3.83
N GLY A 320 2.75 -26.75 3.80
CA GLY A 320 1.82 -25.90 4.54
C GLY A 320 2.30 -25.53 5.95
N SER A 321 3.47 -25.97 6.37
CA SER A 321 4.04 -25.53 7.65
C SER A 321 4.47 -24.07 7.59
N ILE A 322 4.42 -23.40 8.74
CA ILE A 322 4.85 -21.99 8.86
C ILE A 322 6.37 -21.96 9.02
N PRO A 323 7.11 -21.27 8.13
CA PRO A 323 8.56 -21.13 8.23
C PRO A 323 8.96 -20.45 9.55
N ARG A 324 10.01 -20.98 10.19
CA ARG A 324 10.48 -20.43 11.48
C ARG A 324 11.07 -19.03 11.37
N ASP A 325 11.51 -18.69 10.17
CA ASP A 325 12.09 -17.39 9.83
C ASP A 325 11.04 -16.37 9.36
N ASN A 326 9.74 -16.68 9.44
CA ASN A 326 8.70 -15.66 9.21
C ASN A 326 8.84 -14.52 10.23
N PRO A 327 8.49 -13.27 9.87
CA PRO A 327 8.70 -12.09 10.74
C PRO A 327 7.91 -12.16 12.05
N PHE A 328 6.74 -12.80 12.01
CA PHE A 328 5.86 -12.93 13.17
C PHE A 328 5.83 -14.40 13.64
N PRO A 329 6.38 -14.71 14.82
CA PRO A 329 6.53 -16.09 15.29
C PRO A 329 5.21 -16.87 15.27
N GLY A 330 5.21 -18.03 14.59
CA GLY A 330 4.03 -18.88 14.48
C GLY A 330 2.90 -18.36 13.57
N SER A 331 3.11 -17.23 12.88
CA SER A 331 2.18 -16.64 11.92
C SER A 331 2.64 -16.86 10.47
N PRO A 332 1.72 -17.14 9.54
CA PRO A 332 2.05 -17.17 8.12
C PRO A 332 2.24 -15.77 7.52
N VAL A 333 1.90 -14.70 8.22
CA VAL A 333 2.01 -13.33 7.73
C VAL A 333 3.47 -12.98 7.44
N TYR A 334 3.74 -12.58 6.19
CA TYR A 334 5.06 -12.13 5.75
C TYR A 334 5.11 -10.60 5.63
N ALA A 335 4.05 -9.99 5.09
CA ALA A 335 3.84 -8.56 4.97
C ALA A 335 2.36 -8.22 5.15
N TYR A 336 2.03 -6.98 5.54
CA TYR A 336 0.68 -6.57 5.87
C TYR A 336 0.36 -5.14 5.45
N GLY A 337 -0.88 -4.69 5.67
CA GLY A 337 -1.28 -3.34 5.26
C GLY A 337 -1.52 -3.20 3.76
N LEU A 338 -1.92 -4.28 3.09
CA LEU A 338 -2.28 -4.30 1.66
C LEU A 338 -3.81 -4.34 1.51
N ARG A 339 -4.32 -3.80 0.37
CA ARG A 339 -5.76 -3.81 0.12
C ARG A 339 -6.21 -5.02 -0.70
N ASN A 340 -5.66 -5.20 -1.88
CA ASN A 340 -6.02 -6.30 -2.78
C ASN A 340 -4.83 -6.65 -3.69
N PRO A 341 -3.78 -7.25 -3.14
CA PRO A 341 -2.58 -7.62 -3.89
C PRO A 341 -2.89 -8.73 -4.89
N GLN A 342 -2.49 -8.53 -6.17
CA GLN A 342 -2.86 -9.41 -7.29
C GLN A 342 -1.70 -9.90 -8.16
N GLY A 343 -0.51 -9.37 -8.00
CA GLY A 343 0.68 -9.78 -8.72
C GLY A 343 1.86 -10.00 -7.80
N LEU A 344 2.70 -10.97 -8.10
CA LEU A 344 3.99 -11.23 -7.46
C LEU A 344 5.03 -11.49 -8.54
N ALA A 345 6.20 -10.87 -8.42
CA ALA A 345 7.34 -11.14 -9.28
C ALA A 345 8.65 -10.90 -8.54
N TRP A 346 9.61 -11.79 -8.69
CA TRP A 346 10.96 -11.61 -8.13
C TRP A 346 11.88 -10.97 -9.17
N HIS A 347 12.60 -9.95 -8.75
CA HIS A 347 13.62 -9.34 -9.59
C HIS A 347 14.75 -10.37 -9.85
N PRO A 348 15.10 -10.65 -11.11
CA PRO A 348 15.93 -11.81 -11.44
C PRO A 348 17.39 -11.70 -10.97
N GLN A 349 17.87 -10.50 -10.68
CA GLN A 349 19.26 -10.26 -10.25
C GLN A 349 19.37 -10.00 -8.75
N THR A 350 18.43 -9.26 -8.15
CA THR A 350 18.49 -8.90 -6.73
C THR A 350 17.76 -9.89 -5.84
N GLY A 351 16.76 -10.62 -6.38
CA GLY A 351 15.88 -11.50 -5.62
C GLY A 351 14.78 -10.76 -4.87
N ASP A 352 14.67 -9.44 -5.00
CA ASP A 352 13.63 -8.65 -4.35
C ASP A 352 12.25 -9.00 -4.88
N LEU A 353 11.29 -9.13 -3.98
CA LEU A 353 9.90 -9.44 -4.29
C LEU A 353 9.11 -8.16 -4.59
N PHE A 354 8.53 -8.10 -5.77
CA PHE A 354 7.60 -7.05 -6.16
C PHE A 354 6.15 -7.53 -6.06
N CYS A 355 5.26 -6.64 -5.63
CA CYS A 355 3.83 -6.89 -5.55
C CYS A 355 3.02 -5.73 -6.14
N SER A 356 2.01 -6.05 -6.91
CA SER A 356 1.00 -5.08 -7.35
C SER A 356 -0.17 -5.07 -6.38
N ASP A 357 -0.63 -3.88 -5.95
CA ASP A 357 -1.77 -3.72 -5.06
C ASP A 357 -2.80 -2.74 -5.62
N HIS A 358 -4.08 -3.13 -5.55
CA HIS A 358 -5.18 -2.28 -5.99
C HIS A 358 -5.55 -1.26 -4.90
N GLY A 359 -5.54 0.00 -5.25
CA GLY A 359 -6.03 1.10 -4.42
C GLY A 359 -7.56 1.19 -4.35
N PRO A 360 -8.09 2.21 -3.64
CA PRO A 360 -9.52 2.41 -3.40
C PRO A 360 -10.39 2.42 -4.66
N SER A 361 -11.60 1.90 -4.52
CA SER A 361 -12.62 1.87 -5.58
C SER A 361 -13.94 2.46 -5.11
N GLY A 362 -13.88 3.47 -4.23
CA GLY A 362 -15.00 4.19 -3.61
C GLY A 362 -14.87 4.31 -2.10
N GLU A 363 -13.99 3.53 -1.46
CA GLU A 363 -13.71 3.66 -0.03
C GLU A 363 -13.15 5.05 0.26
N PHE A 364 -13.62 5.68 1.32
CA PHE A 364 -13.26 7.05 1.72
C PHE A 364 -13.49 8.10 0.61
N GLY A 365 -14.35 7.81 -0.40
CA GLY A 365 -14.55 8.66 -1.57
C GLY A 365 -13.40 8.67 -2.58
N LEU A 366 -12.42 7.77 -2.43
CA LEU A 366 -11.22 7.69 -3.25
C LEU A 366 -11.37 6.67 -4.39
N PHE A 367 -10.69 6.95 -5.51
CA PHE A 367 -10.63 6.05 -6.67
C PHE A 367 -9.22 6.09 -7.26
N GLY A 368 -8.66 4.91 -7.58
CA GLY A 368 -7.27 4.78 -8.02
C GLY A 368 -6.33 4.63 -6.83
N ASN A 369 -5.20 5.30 -6.83
CA ASN A 369 -4.16 5.12 -5.82
C ASN A 369 -3.64 3.67 -5.79
N ASP A 370 -3.48 3.11 -6.98
CA ASP A 370 -2.95 1.76 -7.20
C ASP A 370 -1.42 1.80 -7.13
N SER A 371 -0.78 0.71 -6.71
CA SER A 371 0.67 0.71 -6.46
C SER A 371 1.39 -0.54 -6.94
N ILE A 372 2.70 -0.41 -7.12
CA ILE A 372 3.68 -1.51 -7.13
C ILE A 372 4.65 -1.27 -5.99
N ASN A 373 4.84 -2.28 -5.17
CA ASN A 373 5.64 -2.25 -3.95
C ASN A 373 6.77 -3.27 -4.01
N VAL A 374 7.93 -2.95 -3.44
CA VAL A 374 8.93 -3.94 -3.06
C VAL A 374 8.53 -4.52 -1.70
N ILE A 375 8.42 -5.84 -1.62
CA ILE A 375 7.93 -6.50 -0.41
C ILE A 375 9.09 -6.90 0.49
N VAL A 376 9.15 -6.26 1.64
CA VAL A 376 10.11 -6.58 2.67
C VAL A 376 9.48 -7.42 3.78
N LYS A 377 10.29 -8.21 4.43
CA LYS A 377 9.90 -9.11 5.52
C LYS A 377 9.42 -8.30 6.72
N GLY A 378 8.14 -8.43 7.09
CA GLY A 378 7.50 -7.70 8.20
C GLY A 378 7.00 -6.29 7.82
N GLY A 379 7.16 -5.87 6.56
CA GLY A 379 6.78 -4.56 6.08
C GLY A 379 5.28 -4.28 6.17
N ASN A 380 4.95 -3.02 6.47
CA ASN A 380 3.60 -2.47 6.53
C ASN A 380 3.36 -1.51 5.37
N TYR A 381 2.44 -1.85 4.47
CA TYR A 381 2.12 -1.07 3.25
C TYR A 381 0.97 -0.06 3.45
N GLY A 382 0.63 0.22 4.70
CA GLY A 382 -0.15 1.38 5.12
C GLY A 382 -1.66 1.30 4.97
N TRP A 383 -2.24 0.47 4.09
CA TRP A 383 -3.69 0.41 3.94
C TRP A 383 -4.40 0.05 5.25
N PRO A 384 -5.47 0.76 5.66
CA PRO A 384 -6.13 1.91 5.05
C PRO A 384 -5.69 3.28 5.62
N LEU A 385 -4.54 3.37 6.26
CA LEU A 385 -4.10 4.56 7.00
C LEU A 385 -3.31 5.52 6.12
N VAL A 386 -2.49 4.99 5.20
CA VAL A 386 -1.69 5.77 4.27
C VAL A 386 -1.72 5.16 2.87
N LEU A 387 -1.48 5.99 1.84
CA LEU A 387 -1.37 5.63 0.42
C LEU A 387 -0.29 6.52 -0.23
N GLY A 388 0.49 5.97 -1.16
CA GLY A 388 1.57 6.70 -1.84
C GLY A 388 2.80 6.87 -0.96
N ASP A 389 3.73 7.71 -1.41
CA ASP A 389 4.97 8.02 -0.73
C ASP A 389 4.71 9.02 0.41
N VAL A 390 4.74 8.54 1.64
CA VAL A 390 4.46 9.35 2.82
C VAL A 390 5.70 9.66 3.65
N ASP A 391 6.85 9.04 3.34
CA ASP A 391 8.13 9.19 4.05
C ASP A 391 7.95 9.04 5.59
N LEU A 392 7.26 7.97 6.01
CA LEU A 392 7.04 7.63 7.40
C LEU A 392 7.68 6.28 7.74
N GLU A 393 8.61 6.24 8.67
CA GLU A 393 9.37 5.04 9.11
C GLU A 393 8.48 3.81 9.43
N ALA A 394 7.22 4.01 9.75
CA ALA A 394 6.28 2.93 10.09
C ALA A 394 5.68 2.21 8.86
N TYR A 395 5.88 2.74 7.65
CA TYR A 395 5.28 2.22 6.42
C TYR A 395 6.29 2.13 5.31
N GLU A 396 6.11 1.14 4.45
CA GLU A 396 6.88 0.96 3.23
C GLU A 396 6.24 1.76 2.10
N ASP A 397 7.02 2.65 1.50
CA ASP A 397 6.56 3.45 0.36
C ASP A 397 6.57 2.62 -0.94
N PRO A 398 5.64 2.89 -1.88
CA PRO A 398 5.60 2.18 -3.17
C PRO A 398 6.74 2.61 -4.09
N VAL A 399 7.16 1.73 -5.00
CA VAL A 399 8.07 2.07 -6.10
C VAL A 399 7.33 2.81 -7.22
N VAL A 400 6.08 2.43 -7.48
CA VAL A 400 5.19 3.09 -8.43
C VAL A 400 3.84 3.32 -7.78
N PHE A 401 3.30 4.52 -7.94
CA PHE A 401 2.00 4.89 -7.45
C PHE A 401 1.21 5.65 -8.51
N TRP A 402 -0.02 5.19 -8.78
CA TRP A 402 -0.91 5.81 -9.73
C TRP A 402 -2.12 6.44 -9.04
N PRO A 403 -2.16 7.77 -8.83
CA PRO A 403 -3.34 8.44 -8.31
C PRO A 403 -4.59 8.21 -9.16
N ARG A 404 -4.42 8.08 -10.48
CA ARG A 404 -5.48 7.72 -11.42
C ARG A 404 -5.64 6.21 -11.53
N ALA A 405 -6.86 5.70 -11.45
CA ALA A 405 -7.17 4.27 -11.43
C ALA A 405 -6.43 3.48 -12.54
N THR A 406 -5.58 2.57 -12.09
CA THR A 406 -4.71 1.73 -12.93
C THR A 406 -4.58 0.35 -12.28
N PRO A 407 -5.67 -0.36 -11.93
CA PRO A 407 -5.57 -1.56 -11.08
C PRO A 407 -4.64 -2.61 -11.70
N PRO A 408 -3.37 -2.71 -11.20
CA PRO A 408 -2.37 -3.64 -11.71
C PRO A 408 -2.67 -5.05 -11.21
N ALA A 409 -2.57 -6.04 -12.07
CA ALA A 409 -2.88 -7.42 -11.73
C ALA A 409 -1.63 -8.31 -11.79
N GLY A 410 -1.65 -9.42 -12.54
CA GLY A 410 -0.47 -10.27 -12.65
C GLY A 410 0.74 -9.55 -13.23
N MET A 411 1.93 -9.95 -12.78
CA MET A 411 3.19 -9.30 -13.15
C MET A 411 4.32 -10.30 -13.35
N THR A 412 5.34 -9.92 -14.11
CA THR A 412 6.56 -10.70 -14.32
C THR A 412 7.73 -9.82 -14.74
N PHE A 413 8.94 -10.22 -14.40
CA PHE A 413 10.14 -9.67 -15.00
C PHE A 413 10.48 -10.39 -16.29
N PHE A 414 10.83 -9.63 -17.34
CA PHE A 414 11.25 -10.16 -18.61
C PHE A 414 12.18 -9.19 -19.34
N GLY A 415 13.30 -9.68 -19.86
CA GLY A 415 14.26 -8.85 -20.59
C GLY A 415 14.77 -7.63 -19.81
N GLY A 416 14.93 -7.76 -18.49
CA GLY A 416 15.39 -6.69 -17.59
C GLY A 416 14.33 -5.63 -17.28
N LYS A 417 13.07 -5.83 -17.65
CA LYS A 417 11.96 -4.92 -17.38
C LYS A 417 10.86 -5.61 -16.59
N LEU A 418 10.12 -4.84 -15.80
CA LEU A 418 8.92 -5.30 -15.10
C LEU A 418 7.71 -5.09 -16.02
N TYR A 419 6.89 -6.13 -16.16
CA TYR A 419 5.62 -6.07 -16.88
C TYR A 419 4.49 -6.35 -15.89
N THR A 420 3.43 -5.52 -15.92
CA THR A 420 2.21 -5.75 -15.17
C THR A 420 0.97 -5.60 -16.05
N ALA A 421 0.06 -6.53 -15.91
CA ALA A 421 -1.25 -6.49 -16.57
C ALA A 421 -2.17 -5.50 -15.86
N THR A 422 -3.07 -4.82 -16.57
CA THR A 422 -4.05 -3.94 -15.95
C THR A 422 -5.48 -4.29 -16.34
N LEU A 423 -6.37 -4.27 -15.35
CA LEU A 423 -7.78 -4.59 -15.57
C LEU A 423 -8.55 -3.42 -16.16
N ARG A 424 -8.78 -2.36 -15.39
CA ARG A 424 -9.50 -1.17 -15.86
C ARG A 424 -8.68 -0.32 -16.83
N GLY A 425 -7.35 -0.38 -16.71
CA GLY A 425 -6.44 0.31 -17.61
C GLY A 425 -6.32 -0.34 -18.99
N GLU A 426 -6.89 -1.53 -19.20
CA GLU A 426 -6.91 -2.29 -20.46
C GLU A 426 -5.57 -2.29 -21.22
N SER A 427 -4.47 -2.36 -20.50
CA SER A 427 -3.11 -2.27 -21.06
C SER A 427 -2.17 -3.26 -20.38
N LEU A 428 -1.07 -3.57 -21.06
CA LEU A 428 0.11 -4.18 -20.47
C LEU A 428 1.10 -3.05 -20.15
N ILE A 429 1.42 -2.83 -18.90
CA ILE A 429 2.39 -1.81 -18.50
C ILE A 429 3.79 -2.42 -18.51
N ARG A 430 4.73 -1.76 -19.18
CA ARG A 430 6.16 -2.07 -19.20
C ARG A 430 6.92 -1.01 -18.44
N ILE A 431 7.67 -1.38 -17.40
CA ILE A 431 8.38 -0.49 -16.51
C ILE A 431 9.87 -0.79 -16.58
N SER A 432 10.68 0.23 -16.83
CA SER A 432 12.14 0.16 -16.71
C SER A 432 12.52 0.67 -15.33
N LEU A 433 13.28 -0.15 -14.60
CA LEU A 433 13.72 0.11 -13.24
C LEU A 433 15.25 -0.03 -13.18
N ASP A 434 15.90 0.89 -12.46
CA ASP A 434 17.29 0.75 -12.04
C ASP A 434 17.32 0.63 -10.52
N LYS A 435 18.14 -0.28 -9.98
CA LYS A 435 18.38 -0.34 -8.56
C LYS A 435 19.52 0.62 -8.21
N GLU A 436 19.25 1.56 -7.31
CA GLU A 436 20.21 2.51 -6.76
C GLU A 436 20.28 2.29 -5.25
N ASP A 437 21.42 1.79 -4.76
CA ASP A 437 21.62 1.37 -3.36
C ASP A 437 20.53 0.37 -2.90
N ASP A 438 19.67 0.76 -1.98
CA ASP A 438 18.57 -0.08 -1.46
C ASP A 438 17.24 0.17 -2.17
N ASP A 439 17.11 1.23 -2.98
CA ASP A 439 15.88 1.67 -3.64
C ASP A 439 15.83 1.33 -5.14
N TYR A 440 14.66 1.53 -5.74
CA TYR A 440 14.44 1.39 -7.17
C TYR A 440 14.00 2.71 -7.79
N GLU A 441 14.76 3.19 -8.78
CA GLU A 441 14.35 4.35 -9.56
C GLU A 441 13.62 3.92 -10.83
N VAL A 442 12.45 4.50 -11.07
CA VAL A 442 11.65 4.27 -12.28
C VAL A 442 12.15 5.16 -13.41
N ARG A 443 12.64 4.55 -14.50
CA ARG A 443 13.18 5.28 -15.67
C ARG A 443 12.11 5.53 -16.73
N SER A 444 11.16 4.64 -16.89
CA SER A 444 10.05 4.81 -17.85
C SER A 444 8.87 3.90 -17.51
N ILE A 445 7.66 4.38 -17.86
CA ILE A 445 6.42 3.61 -17.79
C ILE A 445 5.72 3.70 -19.15
N GLU A 446 5.52 2.57 -19.81
CA GLU A 446 4.84 2.47 -21.10
C GLU A 446 3.56 1.64 -20.94
N ARG A 447 2.43 2.19 -21.39
CA ARG A 447 1.14 1.49 -21.45
C ARG A 447 0.96 0.92 -22.85
N LEU A 448 1.38 -0.33 -23.01
CA LEU A 448 1.33 -1.04 -24.29
C LEU A 448 -0.10 -1.44 -24.63
N PHE A 449 -0.46 -1.32 -25.91
CA PHE A 449 -1.79 -1.62 -26.47
C PHE A 449 -2.89 -0.67 -25.97
N ALA A 450 -2.53 0.44 -25.36
CA ALA A 450 -3.45 1.44 -24.84
C ALA A 450 -3.75 2.52 -25.89
N THR A 451 -5.01 2.75 -26.21
CA THR A 451 -5.48 3.83 -27.08
C THR A 451 -5.86 5.08 -26.26
N ASP A 452 -6.25 4.91 -25.02
CA ASP A 452 -6.34 5.94 -23.99
C ASP A 452 -6.08 5.33 -22.60
N TRP A 453 -6.30 6.07 -21.53
CA TRP A 453 -6.02 5.60 -20.17
C TRP A 453 -6.84 4.37 -19.74
N PHE A 454 -8.05 4.21 -20.28
CA PHE A 454 -9.00 3.17 -19.90
C PHE A 454 -9.45 2.29 -21.08
N ARG A 455 -8.79 2.41 -22.23
CA ARG A 455 -9.11 1.62 -23.43
C ARG A 455 -7.86 1.07 -24.07
N GLY A 456 -7.90 -0.23 -24.33
CA GLY A 456 -6.84 -0.93 -25.00
C GLY A 456 -7.33 -1.93 -26.04
N THR A 457 -6.43 -2.29 -26.93
CA THR A 457 -6.68 -3.19 -28.06
C THR A 457 -7.26 -4.55 -27.64
N TYR A 458 -6.81 -5.05 -26.46
CA TYR A 458 -7.19 -6.39 -25.98
C TYR A 458 -8.21 -6.37 -24.83
N GLY A 459 -8.61 -5.17 -24.36
CA GLY A 459 -9.47 -5.00 -23.20
C GLY A 459 -8.72 -5.30 -21.90
N ARG A 460 -9.46 -5.80 -20.92
CA ARG A 460 -8.95 -6.10 -19.57
C ARG A 460 -7.92 -7.23 -19.63
N ILE A 461 -6.73 -6.99 -19.10
CA ILE A 461 -5.66 -7.98 -19.01
C ILE A 461 -5.50 -8.38 -17.54
N ARG A 462 -5.62 -9.70 -17.26
CA ARG A 462 -5.55 -10.27 -15.90
C ARG A 462 -4.15 -10.70 -15.51
N GLN A 463 -3.39 -11.27 -16.42
CA GLN A 463 -2.11 -11.89 -16.16
C GLN A 463 -1.13 -11.59 -17.26
N VAL A 464 0.14 -11.47 -16.91
CA VAL A 464 1.28 -11.58 -17.79
C VAL A 464 2.29 -12.55 -17.18
N THR A 465 2.80 -13.47 -17.99
CA THR A 465 3.82 -14.45 -17.56
C THR A 465 4.84 -14.68 -18.66
N ALA A 466 6.09 -14.93 -18.27
CA ALA A 466 7.14 -15.32 -19.20
C ALA A 466 7.01 -16.80 -19.55
N GLY A 467 7.07 -17.09 -20.84
CA GLY A 467 7.09 -18.48 -21.35
C GLY A 467 8.51 -19.03 -21.52
N PRO A 468 8.66 -20.37 -21.50
CA PRO A 468 9.95 -21.02 -21.67
C PRO A 468 10.58 -20.83 -23.06
N ASP A 469 9.80 -20.34 -24.00
CA ASP A 469 10.19 -20.07 -25.39
C ASP A 469 10.71 -18.63 -25.61
N GLY A 470 10.90 -17.86 -24.54
CA GLY A 470 11.34 -16.47 -24.60
C GLY A 470 10.27 -15.50 -25.11
N SER A 471 8.99 -15.85 -24.94
CA SER A 471 7.84 -14.97 -25.21
C SER A 471 7.17 -14.57 -23.91
N LEU A 472 6.40 -13.45 -23.94
CA LEU A 472 5.42 -13.16 -22.90
C LEU A 472 4.05 -13.69 -23.31
N TYR A 473 3.25 -14.04 -22.31
CA TYR A 473 1.86 -14.46 -22.49
C TYR A 473 0.95 -13.62 -21.62
N ILE A 474 -0.11 -13.05 -22.20
CA ILE A 474 -1.12 -12.28 -21.48
C ILE A 474 -2.48 -12.97 -21.56
N LEU A 475 -3.23 -12.89 -20.47
CA LEU A 475 -4.58 -13.44 -20.34
C LEU A 475 -5.58 -12.29 -20.31
N THR A 476 -6.58 -12.33 -21.20
CA THR A 476 -7.68 -11.35 -21.15
C THR A 476 -8.71 -11.76 -20.08
N SER A 477 -9.50 -10.79 -19.60
CA SER A 477 -10.56 -10.97 -18.60
C SER A 477 -11.78 -10.11 -18.96
N ASN A 478 -12.24 -10.24 -20.20
CA ASN A 478 -13.34 -9.43 -20.73
C ASN A 478 -14.72 -9.99 -20.38
N ARG A 479 -14.80 -11.27 -19.94
CA ARG A 479 -16.02 -11.96 -19.51
C ARG A 479 -16.26 -11.93 -18.02
N ASP A 480 -15.45 -11.20 -17.24
CA ASP A 480 -15.53 -11.16 -15.78
C ASP A 480 -16.72 -10.35 -15.21
N GLY A 481 -17.57 -9.82 -16.06
CA GLY A 481 -18.72 -8.99 -15.73
C GLY A 481 -18.41 -7.48 -15.64
N ARG A 482 -17.15 -7.09 -15.85
CA ARG A 482 -16.70 -5.69 -15.85
C ARG A 482 -16.05 -5.28 -17.18
N GLY A 483 -15.73 -6.24 -18.02
CA GLY A 483 -15.20 -6.03 -19.37
C GLY A 483 -16.28 -6.08 -20.45
N THR A 484 -15.86 -5.83 -21.68
CA THR A 484 -16.69 -5.98 -22.88
C THR A 484 -16.13 -7.13 -23.72
N PRO A 485 -16.79 -8.31 -23.72
CA PRO A 485 -16.33 -9.46 -24.48
C PRO A 485 -16.21 -9.19 -25.98
N ARG A 486 -15.14 -9.68 -26.59
CA ARG A 486 -14.85 -9.62 -28.03
C ARG A 486 -14.83 -11.01 -28.62
N LYS A 487 -14.79 -11.11 -29.95
CA LYS A 487 -14.72 -12.41 -30.64
C LYS A 487 -13.49 -13.21 -30.17
N GLY A 488 -13.70 -14.47 -29.78
CA GLY A 488 -12.67 -15.35 -29.27
C GLY A 488 -12.27 -15.13 -27.79
N ASP A 489 -12.86 -14.14 -27.11
CA ASP A 489 -12.59 -13.90 -25.69
C ASP A 489 -13.20 -14.98 -24.78
N ASP A 490 -12.64 -15.22 -23.60
CA ASP A 490 -11.33 -14.71 -23.18
C ASP A 490 -10.23 -15.57 -23.83
N LYS A 491 -9.04 -15.02 -23.90
CA LYS A 491 -7.95 -15.65 -24.64
C LYS A 491 -6.59 -15.45 -23.96
N ILE A 492 -5.67 -16.30 -24.37
CA ILE A 492 -4.25 -16.12 -24.11
C ILE A 492 -3.63 -15.59 -25.40
N LEU A 493 -2.90 -14.50 -25.31
CA LEU A 493 -2.11 -13.94 -26.40
C LEU A 493 -0.63 -14.17 -26.12
N ARG A 494 0.12 -14.56 -27.14
CA ARG A 494 1.57 -14.68 -27.13
C ARG A 494 2.18 -13.41 -27.70
N ILE A 495 3.16 -12.87 -27.00
CA ILE A 495 3.89 -11.65 -27.38
C ILE A 495 5.35 -12.04 -27.62
N ARG A 496 5.80 -11.86 -28.86
CA ARG A 496 7.20 -12.04 -29.27
C ARG A 496 7.86 -10.70 -29.50
N PHE A 497 9.14 -10.61 -29.17
CA PHE A 497 9.96 -9.43 -29.42
C PHE A 497 10.58 -9.54 -30.81
N LYS A 498 10.47 -8.48 -31.60
CA LYS A 498 11.17 -8.37 -32.87
C LYS A 498 12.67 -8.33 -32.60
N ARG A 499 13.42 -9.08 -33.41
CA ARG A 499 14.89 -9.08 -33.34
C ARG A 499 15.48 -7.87 -34.04
#